data_2262357ad3a820461e3cdb7a3408b433
#
_entry.id   2262357ad3a820461e3cdb7a3408b433
#
_cell.length_a   1.000
_cell.length_b   1.000
_cell.length_c   1.000
_cell.angle_alpha   90.00
_cell.angle_beta   90.00
_cell.angle_gamma   90.00
#
_symmetry.space_group_name_H-M   'P 1'
#
loop_
_entity.id
_entity.type
_entity.pdbx_description
1 polymer ?
#
loop_
_entity_poly.entity_id
_entity_poly.type
_entity_poly.pdbx_seq_one_letter_code
_entity_poly.pdbx_strand_id
1 'polypeptide(L)'
;VTAVATGLAGLAALCALIAIRMPIAYAMMLVGGIGISLLSGPAVLLSQIKTLAYGQFSIYDLSVLPMFVLMGGLATRIGLSRDLFRAANAWFGWLRGGTAMAAIAACAGFGAVCGSSLATASTLGRVALPELRRARYSGALATGSLAAGGVLGILIPPSVVLVVYAIIVEANIVTMFMAALLPGVLAVLLFLLTIALIVLVSPAAGPRGEPVAAAEFLAASRGVIPVLLIFLVVIGGIYAGLYNPTPAAAIGVFLVAAYGFGRRGLRVRELREAILETAGTSGMIYLILFGAEILKIFMSRAGLPQAAADWALASGMPPMLMLVLLLLALVALGCLMDSLSMILLAVPFFWPVLVELNGGAYQGADGAGFAMSTEDLKIWFGILALIVVELGLITPPVGLNVFVISSIAEDVPMRDTFRGVMPFLAAELLRVGLILGLPALALWLPGQLGG
;
A
#
# COMPACT_ATOMS: atom_id res chain seq x y z
N VAL A 1 -4.42 -27.15 28.66
CA VAL A 1 -4.07 -26.54 27.35
C VAL A 1 -3.07 -25.47 27.63
N THR A 2 -1.88 -25.51 27.04
CA THR A 2 -0.86 -24.46 27.22
C THR A 2 -1.39 -23.16 26.60
N ALA A 3 -1.00 -22.00 27.16
CA ALA A 3 -1.41 -20.69 26.62
C ALA A 3 -1.09 -20.56 25.12
N VAL A 4 0.09 -21.06 24.71
CA VAL A 4 0.53 -21.10 23.31
C VAL A 4 -0.42 -21.93 22.43
N ALA A 5 -0.88 -23.09 22.91
CA ALA A 5 -1.85 -23.90 22.16
C ALA A 5 -3.19 -23.19 21.97
N THR A 6 -3.64 -22.44 22.98
CA THR A 6 -4.84 -21.57 22.88
C THR A 6 -4.63 -20.46 21.84
N GLY A 7 -3.44 -19.88 21.82
CA GLY A 7 -3.08 -18.87 20.81
C GLY A 7 -3.08 -19.41 19.39
N LEU A 8 -2.47 -20.60 19.16
CA LEU A 8 -2.47 -21.27 17.87
C LEU A 8 -3.89 -21.65 17.41
N ALA A 9 -4.72 -22.16 18.33
CA ALA A 9 -6.12 -22.44 18.04
C ALA A 9 -6.89 -21.18 17.66
N GLY A 10 -6.62 -20.05 18.34
CA GLY A 10 -7.18 -18.75 17.99
C GLY A 10 -6.76 -18.29 16.60
N LEU A 11 -5.49 -18.45 16.23
CA LEU A 11 -5.01 -18.10 14.89
C LEU A 11 -5.68 -18.96 13.80
N ALA A 12 -5.81 -20.27 14.06
CA ALA A 12 -6.52 -21.17 13.16
C ALA A 12 -8.01 -20.80 13.03
N ALA A 13 -8.68 -20.45 14.14
CA ALA A 13 -10.05 -19.95 14.13
C ALA A 13 -10.18 -18.63 13.35
N LEU A 14 -9.24 -17.70 13.49
CA LEU A 14 -9.20 -16.47 12.73
C LEU A 14 -9.13 -16.74 11.22
N CYS A 15 -8.22 -17.60 10.78
CA CYS A 15 -8.11 -18.01 9.39
C CYS A 15 -9.40 -18.66 8.88
N ALA A 16 -10.03 -19.52 9.68
CA ALA A 16 -11.30 -20.16 9.33
C ALA A 16 -12.45 -19.14 9.18
N LEU A 17 -12.54 -18.16 10.08
CA LEU A 17 -13.55 -17.09 10.00
C LEU A 17 -13.36 -16.21 8.77
N ILE A 18 -12.12 -15.89 8.41
CA ILE A 18 -11.79 -15.16 7.19
C ILE A 18 -12.16 -15.99 5.94
N ALA A 19 -11.87 -17.29 5.95
CA ALA A 19 -12.20 -18.20 4.84
C ALA A 19 -13.71 -18.29 4.57
N ILE A 20 -14.55 -18.20 5.60
CA ILE A 20 -16.03 -18.10 5.46
C ILE A 20 -16.52 -16.69 5.16
N ARG A 21 -15.60 -15.75 4.79
CA ARG A 21 -15.88 -14.37 4.40
C ARG A 21 -16.37 -13.44 5.52
N MET A 22 -16.07 -13.75 6.77
CA MET A 22 -16.31 -12.81 7.86
C MET A 22 -15.41 -11.57 7.68
N PRO A 23 -15.93 -10.33 7.80
CA PRO A 23 -15.08 -9.14 7.75
C PRO A 23 -14.00 -9.20 8.85
N ILE A 24 -12.77 -8.90 8.46
CA ILE A 24 -11.57 -9.16 9.27
C ILE A 24 -11.59 -8.48 10.64
N ALA A 25 -12.14 -7.26 10.73
CA ALA A 25 -12.31 -6.54 11.98
C ALA A 25 -13.11 -7.34 13.02
N TYR A 26 -14.25 -7.89 12.58
CA TYR A 26 -15.11 -8.69 13.46
C TYR A 26 -14.46 -10.03 13.82
N ALA A 27 -13.77 -10.67 12.86
CA ALA A 27 -13.05 -11.91 13.12
C ALA A 27 -11.95 -11.70 14.19
N MET A 28 -11.16 -10.62 14.07
CA MET A 28 -10.13 -10.28 15.04
C MET A 28 -10.70 -9.94 16.42
N MET A 29 -11.77 -9.13 16.48
CA MET A 29 -12.45 -8.81 17.73
C MET A 29 -13.04 -10.04 18.42
N LEU A 30 -13.66 -10.94 17.65
CA LEU A 30 -14.28 -12.14 18.17
C LEU A 30 -13.22 -13.10 18.73
N VAL A 31 -12.21 -13.43 17.93
CA VAL A 31 -11.13 -14.34 18.34
C VAL A 31 -10.32 -13.77 19.48
N GLY A 32 -9.93 -12.51 19.39
CA GLY A 32 -9.19 -11.83 20.46
C GLY A 32 -10.00 -11.72 21.76
N GLY A 33 -11.28 -11.34 21.67
CA GLY A 33 -12.17 -11.23 22.83
C GLY A 33 -12.43 -12.55 23.53
N ILE A 34 -12.74 -13.61 22.76
CA ILE A 34 -12.90 -14.97 23.31
C ILE A 34 -11.56 -15.44 23.91
N GLY A 35 -10.45 -15.25 23.18
CA GLY A 35 -9.13 -15.66 23.62
C GLY A 35 -8.70 -15.02 24.94
N ILE A 36 -8.86 -13.69 25.07
CA ILE A 36 -8.59 -12.98 26.35
C ILE A 36 -9.49 -13.50 27.47
N SER A 37 -10.78 -13.72 27.18
CA SER A 37 -11.73 -14.23 28.17
C SER A 37 -11.38 -15.61 28.66
N LEU A 38 -10.89 -16.49 27.79
CA LEU A 38 -10.44 -17.85 28.15
C LEU A 38 -9.15 -17.88 28.96
N LEU A 39 -8.18 -17.01 28.61
CA LEU A 39 -6.86 -16.99 29.27
C LEU A 39 -6.85 -16.19 30.58
N SER A 40 -7.62 -15.11 30.65
CA SER A 40 -7.51 -14.13 31.73
C SER A 40 -8.85 -13.74 32.37
N GLY A 41 -9.95 -14.27 31.84
CA GLY A 41 -11.30 -14.00 32.32
C GLY A 41 -11.98 -12.79 31.65
N PRO A 42 -13.33 -12.75 31.63
CA PRO A 42 -14.11 -11.72 30.94
C PRO A 42 -13.96 -10.32 31.58
N ALA A 43 -13.66 -10.24 32.86
CA ALA A 43 -13.42 -8.97 33.54
C ALA A 43 -12.19 -8.24 32.98
N VAL A 44 -11.15 -9.00 32.61
CA VAL A 44 -9.95 -8.45 31.97
C VAL A 44 -10.27 -7.93 30.58
N LEU A 45 -11.05 -8.65 29.78
CA LEU A 45 -11.50 -8.19 28.47
C LEU A 45 -12.25 -6.86 28.56
N LEU A 46 -13.22 -6.75 29.48
CA LEU A 46 -14.03 -5.53 29.68
C LEU A 46 -13.15 -4.35 30.10
N SER A 47 -12.17 -4.58 30.99
CA SER A 47 -11.20 -3.56 31.40
C SER A 47 -10.34 -3.09 30.24
N GLN A 48 -9.85 -4.02 29.41
CA GLN A 48 -9.06 -3.70 28.22
C GLN A 48 -9.86 -2.91 27.20
N ILE A 49 -11.07 -3.33 26.84
CA ILE A 49 -11.92 -2.63 25.86
C ILE A 49 -12.18 -1.18 26.32
N LYS A 50 -12.43 -0.96 27.62
CA LYS A 50 -12.69 0.37 28.18
C LYS A 50 -11.52 1.34 27.99
N THR A 51 -10.29 0.89 28.20
CA THR A 51 -9.08 1.72 28.04
C THR A 51 -8.63 1.81 26.60
N LEU A 52 -8.76 0.73 25.85
CA LEU A 52 -8.30 0.60 24.47
C LEU A 52 -9.08 1.51 23.52
N ALA A 53 -10.39 1.60 23.68
CA ALA A 53 -11.23 2.45 22.83
C ALA A 53 -10.79 3.93 22.93
N TYR A 54 -10.58 4.44 24.16
CA TYR A 54 -10.09 5.80 24.32
C TYR A 54 -8.64 5.94 23.89
N GLY A 55 -7.75 5.04 24.29
CA GLY A 55 -6.33 5.09 23.94
C GLY A 55 -6.09 5.09 22.43
N GLN A 56 -6.78 4.20 21.71
CA GLN A 56 -6.62 4.07 20.28
C GLN A 56 -7.17 5.26 19.49
N PHE A 57 -8.39 5.70 19.82
CA PHE A 57 -9.03 6.77 19.04
C PHE A 57 -8.61 8.20 19.44
N SER A 58 -7.84 8.35 20.52
CA SER A 58 -7.23 9.63 20.90
C SER A 58 -5.86 9.88 20.29
N ILE A 59 -5.30 8.93 19.53
CA ILE A 59 -4.03 9.12 18.82
C ILE A 59 -4.20 10.17 17.72
N TYR A 60 -3.53 11.32 17.87
CA TYR A 60 -3.63 12.44 16.93
C TYR A 60 -3.24 12.04 15.48
N ASP A 61 -2.20 11.23 15.33
CA ASP A 61 -1.69 10.82 14.03
C ASP A 61 -2.68 9.95 13.23
N LEU A 62 -3.64 9.29 13.90
CA LEU A 62 -4.71 8.59 13.20
C LEU A 62 -5.62 9.52 12.40
N SER A 63 -5.74 10.80 12.77
CA SER A 63 -6.55 11.78 12.04
C SER A 63 -6.04 12.06 10.62
N VAL A 64 -4.79 11.70 10.32
CA VAL A 64 -4.22 11.79 8.97
C VAL A 64 -4.92 10.86 7.97
N LEU A 65 -5.41 9.70 8.44
CA LEU A 65 -6.04 8.68 7.57
C LEU A 65 -7.30 9.21 6.86
N PRO A 66 -8.34 9.71 7.57
CA PRO A 66 -9.52 10.26 6.92
C PRO A 66 -9.19 11.46 6.01
N MET A 67 -8.18 12.26 6.34
CA MET A 67 -7.79 13.39 5.50
C MET A 67 -7.20 12.95 4.17
N PHE A 68 -6.27 11.98 4.14
CA PHE A 68 -5.73 11.47 2.89
C PHE A 68 -6.78 10.70 2.08
N VAL A 69 -7.66 9.93 2.71
CA VAL A 69 -8.76 9.25 2.02
C VAL A 69 -9.71 10.28 1.37
N LEU A 70 -10.05 11.36 2.08
CA LEU A 70 -10.87 12.44 1.54
C LEU A 70 -10.18 13.17 0.38
N MET A 71 -8.88 13.46 0.52
CA MET A 71 -8.09 14.08 -0.55
C MET A 71 -8.12 13.25 -1.83
N GLY A 72 -7.89 11.92 -1.73
CA GLY A 72 -7.95 10.99 -2.86
C GLY A 72 -9.34 10.88 -3.47
N GLY A 73 -10.40 10.81 -2.64
CA GLY A 73 -11.79 10.78 -3.07
C GLY A 73 -12.21 12.04 -3.84
N LEU A 74 -11.82 13.21 -3.36
CA LEU A 74 -12.05 14.49 -4.04
C LEU A 74 -11.25 14.58 -5.34
N ALA A 75 -9.99 14.18 -5.34
CA ALA A 75 -9.12 14.15 -6.52
C ALA A 75 -9.70 13.31 -7.66
N THR A 76 -10.29 12.16 -7.30
CA THR A 76 -11.01 11.30 -8.25
C THR A 76 -12.21 12.01 -8.88
N ARG A 77 -13.06 12.65 -8.06
CA ARG A 77 -14.31 13.30 -8.49
C ARG A 77 -14.07 14.49 -9.39
N ILE A 78 -13.03 15.29 -9.13
CA ILE A 78 -12.68 16.45 -9.96
C ILE A 78 -11.86 16.08 -11.22
N GLY A 79 -11.60 14.79 -11.45
CA GLY A 79 -10.99 14.27 -12.66
C GLY A 79 -9.48 14.45 -12.79
N LEU A 80 -8.74 14.60 -11.67
CA LEU A 80 -7.27 14.72 -11.70
C LEU A 80 -6.60 13.50 -12.34
N SER A 81 -7.15 12.30 -12.19
CA SER A 81 -6.68 11.08 -12.83
C SER A 81 -6.68 11.16 -14.34
N ARG A 82 -7.72 11.79 -14.93
CA ARG A 82 -7.82 11.99 -16.38
C ARG A 82 -6.77 12.97 -16.87
N ASP A 83 -6.52 14.04 -16.13
CA ASP A 83 -5.51 15.05 -16.51
C ASP A 83 -4.09 14.45 -16.44
N LEU A 84 -3.80 13.67 -15.39
CA LEU A 84 -2.55 12.93 -15.26
C LEU A 84 -2.33 11.97 -16.44
N PHE A 85 -3.36 11.18 -16.78
CA PHE A 85 -3.25 10.26 -17.88
C PHE A 85 -3.07 11.00 -19.24
N ARG A 86 -3.80 12.10 -19.48
CA ARG A 86 -3.65 12.90 -20.69
C ARG A 86 -2.25 13.48 -20.83
N ALA A 87 -1.69 14.03 -19.75
CA ALA A 87 -0.33 14.55 -19.76
C ALA A 87 0.70 13.43 -19.99
N ALA A 88 0.59 12.32 -19.25
CA ALA A 88 1.48 11.17 -19.44
C ALA A 88 1.39 10.61 -20.86
N ASN A 89 0.18 10.53 -21.43
CA ASN A 89 0.01 10.07 -22.80
C ASN A 89 0.57 11.05 -23.85
N ALA A 90 0.53 12.34 -23.58
CA ALA A 90 1.20 13.33 -24.43
C ALA A 90 2.73 13.20 -24.37
N TRP A 91 3.29 12.83 -23.21
CA TRP A 91 4.74 12.67 -23.01
C TRP A 91 5.27 11.35 -23.59
N PHE A 92 4.56 10.24 -23.38
CA PHE A 92 5.02 8.89 -23.73
C PHE A 92 4.30 8.28 -24.93
N GLY A 93 3.09 8.73 -25.29
CA GLY A 93 2.18 8.06 -26.22
C GLY A 93 2.75 7.81 -27.61
N TRP A 94 3.70 8.62 -28.07
CA TRP A 94 4.40 8.46 -29.34
C TRP A 94 5.41 7.31 -29.37
N LEU A 95 5.78 6.75 -28.21
CA LEU A 95 6.66 5.59 -28.11
C LEU A 95 5.89 4.29 -28.43
N ARG A 96 6.60 3.23 -28.81
CA ARG A 96 6.02 1.88 -28.83
C ARG A 96 5.68 1.47 -27.39
N GLY A 97 4.43 1.04 -27.15
CA GLY A 97 3.95 0.78 -25.79
C GLY A 97 3.67 2.05 -24.99
N GLY A 98 3.80 3.24 -25.59
CA GLY A 98 3.77 4.53 -24.89
C GLY A 98 2.48 4.81 -24.12
N THR A 99 1.31 4.41 -24.64
CA THR A 99 0.04 4.58 -23.91
C THR A 99 -0.03 3.70 -22.64
N ALA A 100 0.57 2.50 -22.66
CA ALA A 100 0.70 1.67 -21.46
C ALA A 100 1.73 2.26 -20.47
N MET A 101 2.84 2.83 -20.96
CA MET A 101 3.79 3.58 -20.13
C MET A 101 3.12 4.81 -19.50
N ALA A 102 2.28 5.52 -20.27
CA ALA A 102 1.49 6.64 -19.78
C ALA A 102 0.52 6.22 -18.68
N ALA A 103 -0.10 5.03 -18.79
CA ALA A 103 -0.96 4.48 -17.75
C ALA A 103 -0.18 4.22 -16.45
N ILE A 104 1.03 3.63 -16.53
CA ILE A 104 1.91 3.43 -15.36
C ILE A 104 2.28 4.77 -14.71
N ALA A 105 2.74 5.75 -15.50
CA ALA A 105 3.09 7.07 -15.00
C ALA A 105 1.89 7.80 -14.36
N ALA A 106 0.71 7.67 -14.96
CA ALA A 106 -0.53 8.22 -14.41
C ALA A 106 -0.94 7.51 -13.11
N CYS A 107 -0.78 6.18 -13.02
CA CYS A 107 -1.01 5.43 -11.79
C CYS A 107 -0.08 5.90 -10.66
N ALA A 108 1.20 6.10 -10.96
CA ALA A 108 2.18 6.64 -10.02
C ALA A 108 1.78 8.04 -9.52
N GLY A 109 1.49 8.97 -10.44
CA GLY A 109 1.10 10.32 -10.08
C GLY A 109 -0.25 10.41 -9.36
N PHE A 110 -1.23 9.57 -9.74
CA PHE A 110 -2.52 9.52 -9.06
C PHE A 110 -2.41 8.83 -7.69
N GLY A 111 -1.60 7.79 -7.60
CA GLY A 111 -1.28 7.10 -6.35
C GLY A 111 -0.72 8.04 -5.30
N ALA A 112 0.17 8.94 -5.72
CA ALA A 112 0.73 10.01 -4.88
C ALA A 112 -0.31 11.02 -4.31
N VAL A 113 -1.56 10.93 -4.73
CA VAL A 113 -2.67 11.74 -4.18
C VAL A 113 -3.71 10.85 -3.50
N CYS A 114 -3.93 9.64 -4.01
CA CYS A 114 -5.00 8.74 -3.57
C CYS A 114 -4.57 7.82 -2.42
N GLY A 115 -3.30 7.35 -2.42
CA GLY A 115 -2.74 6.48 -1.39
C GLY A 115 -3.38 5.08 -1.30
N SER A 116 -4.03 4.59 -2.37
CA SER A 116 -4.74 3.30 -2.40
C SER A 116 -4.55 2.58 -3.74
N SER A 117 -4.11 1.31 -3.71
CA SER A 117 -3.92 0.49 -4.92
C SER A 117 -5.22 0.23 -5.66
N LEU A 118 -6.24 -0.24 -4.94
CA LEU A 118 -7.53 -0.59 -5.53
C LEU A 118 -8.23 0.62 -6.14
N ALA A 119 -8.19 1.77 -5.45
CA ALA A 119 -8.75 3.02 -5.97
C ALA A 119 -7.98 3.51 -7.20
N THR A 120 -6.65 3.40 -7.21
CA THR A 120 -5.80 3.74 -8.35
C THR A 120 -6.10 2.83 -9.54
N ALA A 121 -6.09 1.50 -9.35
CA ALA A 121 -6.41 0.53 -10.39
C ALA A 121 -7.80 0.79 -10.98
N SER A 122 -8.84 0.94 -10.16
CA SER A 122 -10.21 1.13 -10.63
C SER A 122 -10.39 2.45 -11.37
N THR A 123 -9.82 3.53 -10.86
CA THR A 123 -9.97 4.87 -11.45
C THR A 123 -9.20 4.98 -12.78
N LEU A 124 -7.91 4.60 -12.77
CA LEU A 124 -7.09 4.63 -13.99
C LEU A 124 -7.54 3.55 -14.99
N GLY A 125 -8.04 2.41 -14.52
CA GLY A 125 -8.64 1.39 -15.37
C GLY A 125 -9.77 1.97 -16.23
N ARG A 126 -10.69 2.71 -15.63
CA ARG A 126 -11.79 3.37 -16.35
C ARG A 126 -11.34 4.50 -17.27
N VAL A 127 -10.24 5.17 -16.96
CA VAL A 127 -9.72 6.29 -17.78
C VAL A 127 -8.83 5.80 -18.91
N ALA A 128 -7.91 4.88 -18.66
CA ALA A 128 -6.88 4.49 -19.61
C ALA A 128 -7.27 3.29 -20.50
N LEU A 129 -8.11 2.36 -20.01
CA LEU A 129 -8.48 1.17 -20.79
C LEU A 129 -9.18 1.52 -22.13
N PRO A 130 -10.13 2.48 -22.20
CA PRO A 130 -10.71 2.90 -23.47
C PRO A 130 -9.67 3.43 -24.46
N GLU A 131 -8.67 4.17 -23.99
CA GLU A 131 -7.61 4.71 -24.85
C GLU A 131 -6.63 3.62 -25.32
N LEU A 132 -6.28 2.66 -24.46
CA LEU A 132 -5.48 1.49 -24.83
C LEU A 132 -6.20 0.64 -25.89
N ARG A 133 -7.53 0.48 -25.77
CA ARG A 133 -8.36 -0.19 -26.79
C ARG A 133 -8.38 0.55 -28.12
N ARG A 134 -8.58 1.88 -28.09
CA ARG A 134 -8.53 2.73 -29.30
C ARG A 134 -7.18 2.64 -29.99
N ALA A 135 -6.10 2.60 -29.23
CA ALA A 135 -4.74 2.42 -29.71
C ALA A 135 -4.40 0.97 -30.10
N ARG A 136 -5.38 0.04 -30.06
CA ARG A 136 -5.26 -1.37 -30.45
C ARG A 136 -4.19 -2.16 -29.69
N TYR A 137 -4.02 -1.87 -28.42
CA TYR A 137 -3.17 -2.67 -27.53
C TYR A 137 -3.74 -4.07 -27.34
N SER A 138 -2.86 -5.07 -27.16
CA SER A 138 -3.31 -6.40 -26.76
C SER A 138 -4.04 -6.35 -25.41
N GLY A 139 -5.10 -7.13 -25.26
CA GLY A 139 -5.86 -7.16 -24.01
C GLY A 139 -4.96 -7.48 -22.81
N ALA A 140 -4.03 -8.42 -22.95
CA ALA A 140 -3.09 -8.79 -21.90
C ALA A 140 -2.21 -7.61 -21.45
N LEU A 141 -1.58 -6.87 -22.40
CA LEU A 141 -0.74 -5.72 -22.03
C LEU A 141 -1.59 -4.59 -21.44
N ALA A 142 -2.76 -4.30 -22.02
CA ALA A 142 -3.63 -3.24 -21.56
C ALA A 142 -4.12 -3.47 -20.12
N THR A 143 -4.65 -4.66 -19.82
CA THR A 143 -5.16 -4.98 -18.50
C THR A 143 -4.04 -5.27 -17.49
N GLY A 144 -2.96 -5.95 -17.93
CA GLY A 144 -1.82 -6.26 -17.11
C GLY A 144 -1.07 -5.02 -16.61
N SER A 145 -0.84 -4.03 -17.50
CA SER A 145 -0.20 -2.77 -17.11
C SER A 145 -1.04 -1.96 -16.12
N LEU A 146 -2.38 -1.96 -16.26
CA LEU A 146 -3.28 -1.27 -15.33
C LEU A 146 -3.36 -1.96 -13.97
N ALA A 147 -3.41 -3.30 -13.94
CA ALA A 147 -3.41 -4.05 -12.69
C ALA A 147 -2.09 -3.87 -11.93
N ALA A 148 -0.94 -3.94 -12.63
CA ALA A 148 0.37 -3.65 -12.05
C ALA A 148 0.51 -2.17 -11.66
N GLY A 149 0.03 -1.24 -12.51
CA GLY A 149 0.04 0.19 -12.19
C GLY A 149 -0.71 0.54 -10.90
N GLY A 150 -1.79 -0.19 -10.58
CA GLY A 150 -2.51 -0.03 -9.32
C GLY A 150 -1.63 -0.18 -8.08
N VAL A 151 -0.68 -1.10 -8.10
CA VAL A 151 0.28 -1.35 -7.00
C VAL A 151 1.05 -0.09 -6.61
N LEU A 152 1.36 0.79 -7.58
CA LEU A 152 2.06 2.05 -7.33
C LEU A 152 1.24 3.02 -6.47
N GLY A 153 -0.07 2.82 -6.37
CA GLY A 153 -0.98 3.70 -5.63
C GLY A 153 -0.75 3.73 -4.12
N ILE A 154 -0.05 2.77 -3.55
CA ILE A 154 0.32 2.77 -2.12
C ILE A 154 1.81 3.03 -1.93
N LEU A 155 2.63 2.73 -2.93
CA LEU A 155 4.09 2.82 -2.80
C LEU A 155 4.61 4.26 -2.81
N ILE A 156 3.93 5.14 -3.52
CA ILE A 156 4.34 6.55 -3.63
C ILE A 156 3.59 7.36 -2.57
N PRO A 157 4.31 8.03 -1.64
CA PRO A 157 3.66 8.82 -0.58
C PRO A 157 2.79 9.97 -1.12
N PRO A 158 1.72 10.36 -0.38
CA PRO A 158 1.28 9.82 0.90
C PRO A 158 0.52 8.50 0.79
N SER A 159 0.76 7.57 1.70
CA SER A 159 0.18 6.24 1.70
C SER A 159 -0.51 5.93 3.02
N VAL A 160 -1.78 5.57 2.96
CA VAL A 160 -2.59 5.18 4.13
C VAL A 160 -1.98 3.95 4.81
N VAL A 161 -1.51 2.97 4.05
CA VAL A 161 -0.95 1.72 4.60
C VAL A 161 0.39 1.95 5.26
N LEU A 162 1.24 2.84 4.72
CA LEU A 162 2.49 3.25 5.39
C LEU A 162 2.24 3.94 6.72
N VAL A 163 1.22 4.81 6.79
CA VAL A 163 0.84 5.45 8.06
C VAL A 163 0.41 4.42 9.08
N VAL A 164 -0.45 3.48 8.69
CA VAL A 164 -0.92 2.42 9.58
C VAL A 164 0.24 1.53 10.03
N TYR A 165 1.12 1.14 9.12
CA TYR A 165 2.33 0.40 9.48
C TYR A 165 3.17 1.17 10.51
N ALA A 166 3.45 2.45 10.24
CA ALA A 166 4.24 3.30 11.13
C ALA A 166 3.66 3.36 12.56
N ILE A 167 2.33 3.47 12.66
CA ILE A 167 1.64 3.49 13.97
C ILE A 167 1.79 2.15 14.69
N ILE A 168 1.67 1.00 13.99
CA ILE A 168 1.76 -0.33 14.58
C ILE A 168 3.15 -0.60 15.19
N VAL A 169 4.20 -0.21 14.47
CA VAL A 169 5.59 -0.46 14.88
C VAL A 169 6.22 0.74 15.60
N GLU A 170 5.42 1.79 15.84
CA GLU A 170 5.88 3.05 16.47
C GLU A 170 7.05 3.69 15.69
N ALA A 171 6.94 3.72 14.35
CA ALA A 171 7.91 4.38 13.48
C ALA A 171 7.47 5.81 13.16
N ASN A 172 8.44 6.65 12.81
CA ASN A 172 8.13 8.00 12.34
C ASN A 172 7.52 7.96 10.93
N ILE A 173 6.31 8.54 10.77
CA ILE A 173 5.56 8.55 9.51
C ILE A 173 6.32 9.30 8.40
N VAL A 174 7.00 10.41 8.73
CA VAL A 174 7.77 11.19 7.76
C VAL A 174 8.94 10.37 7.23
N THR A 175 9.67 9.70 8.12
CA THR A 175 10.77 8.80 7.77
C THR A 175 10.31 7.66 6.88
N MET A 176 9.15 7.07 7.16
CA MET A 176 8.54 6.02 6.32
C MET A 176 8.18 6.56 4.92
N PHE A 177 7.66 7.77 4.82
CA PHE A 177 7.37 8.40 3.53
C PHE A 177 8.64 8.67 2.72
N MET A 178 9.70 9.16 3.38
CA MET A 178 11.01 9.34 2.73
C MET A 178 11.57 8.01 2.23
N ALA A 179 11.49 6.96 3.06
CA ALA A 179 11.98 5.62 2.73
C ALA A 179 11.27 4.99 1.53
N ALA A 180 9.98 5.29 1.33
CA ALA A 180 9.18 4.74 0.23
C ALA A 180 9.46 5.40 -1.13
N LEU A 181 10.02 6.61 -1.16
CA LEU A 181 10.15 7.39 -2.39
C LEU A 181 11.06 6.71 -3.41
N LEU A 182 12.28 6.35 -3.04
CA LEU A 182 13.23 5.68 -3.96
C LEU A 182 12.73 4.30 -4.43
N PRO A 183 12.23 3.40 -3.55
CA PRO A 183 11.57 2.17 -3.96
C PRO A 183 10.37 2.38 -4.89
N GLY A 184 9.59 3.45 -4.66
CA GLY A 184 8.45 3.81 -5.52
C GLY A 184 8.89 4.26 -6.92
N VAL A 185 9.90 5.13 -7.01
CA VAL A 185 10.49 5.54 -8.30
C VAL A 185 11.10 4.35 -9.03
N LEU A 186 11.82 3.47 -8.32
CA LEU A 186 12.37 2.24 -8.88
C LEU A 186 11.28 1.34 -9.48
N ALA A 187 10.13 1.21 -8.82
CA ALA A 187 8.99 0.47 -9.35
C ALA A 187 8.49 1.05 -10.67
N VAL A 188 8.32 2.37 -10.75
CA VAL A 188 7.91 3.04 -12.00
C VAL A 188 8.91 2.75 -13.12
N LEU A 189 10.21 2.91 -12.86
CA LEU A 189 11.26 2.66 -13.85
C LEU A 189 11.27 1.21 -14.32
N LEU A 190 11.16 0.25 -13.41
CA LEU A 190 11.10 -1.17 -13.75
C LEU A 190 9.84 -1.51 -14.56
N PHE A 191 8.70 -0.92 -14.25
CA PHE A 191 7.47 -1.15 -15.03
C PHE A 191 7.53 -0.52 -16.41
N LEU A 192 8.10 0.67 -16.56
CA LEU A 192 8.35 1.27 -17.86
C LEU A 192 9.31 0.42 -18.70
N LEU A 193 10.38 -0.08 -18.08
CA LEU A 193 11.32 -1.01 -18.71
C LEU A 193 10.65 -2.32 -19.11
N THR A 194 9.78 -2.87 -18.25
CA THR A 194 9.01 -4.08 -18.55
C THR A 194 8.15 -3.89 -19.79
N ILE A 195 7.43 -2.77 -19.92
CA ILE A 195 6.63 -2.48 -21.12
C ILE A 195 7.55 -2.36 -22.35
N ALA A 196 8.68 -1.65 -22.23
CA ALA A 196 9.65 -1.52 -23.33
C ALA A 196 10.15 -2.89 -23.79
N LEU A 197 10.48 -3.81 -22.89
CA LEU A 197 10.90 -5.17 -23.20
C LEU A 197 9.78 -5.99 -23.86
N ILE A 198 8.55 -5.90 -23.35
CA ILE A 198 7.40 -6.60 -23.95
C ILE A 198 7.20 -6.17 -25.40
N VAL A 199 7.24 -4.87 -25.69
CA VAL A 199 7.00 -4.37 -27.04
C VAL A 199 8.21 -4.56 -27.98
N LEU A 200 9.42 -4.75 -27.44
CA LEU A 200 10.59 -5.17 -28.22
C LEU A 200 10.43 -6.62 -28.71
N VAL A 201 9.96 -7.52 -27.84
CA VAL A 201 9.74 -8.94 -28.16
C VAL A 201 8.46 -9.13 -28.98
N SER A 202 7.41 -8.38 -28.66
CA SER A 202 6.08 -8.48 -29.29
C SER A 202 5.58 -7.11 -29.72
N PRO A 203 6.06 -6.54 -30.86
CA PRO A 203 5.69 -5.19 -31.29
C PRO A 203 4.20 -4.97 -31.50
N ALA A 204 3.45 -6.02 -31.83
CA ALA A 204 2.00 -5.97 -32.02
C ALA A 204 1.23 -5.81 -30.68
N ALA A 205 1.85 -6.13 -29.54
CA ALA A 205 1.19 -6.00 -28.24
C ALA A 205 0.96 -4.53 -27.83
N GLY A 206 1.86 -3.61 -28.25
CA GLY A 206 1.77 -2.18 -27.95
C GLY A 206 2.21 -1.34 -29.14
N PRO A 207 1.31 -1.01 -30.07
CA PRO A 207 1.64 -0.23 -31.26
C PRO A 207 2.18 1.15 -30.89
N ARG A 208 2.90 1.75 -31.83
CA ARG A 208 3.38 3.14 -31.71
C ARG A 208 2.21 4.10 -31.92
N GLY A 209 2.06 5.07 -31.03
CA GLY A 209 1.12 6.15 -31.22
C GLY A 209 1.65 7.27 -32.11
N GLU A 210 0.78 8.20 -32.44
CA GLU A 210 1.14 9.41 -33.16
C GLU A 210 1.62 10.50 -32.23
N PRO A 211 2.63 11.31 -32.61
CA PRO A 211 3.03 12.46 -31.83
C PRO A 211 1.88 13.48 -31.77
N VAL A 212 1.58 13.98 -30.57
CA VAL A 212 0.59 15.04 -30.40
C VAL A 212 1.13 16.40 -30.86
N ALA A 213 0.26 17.27 -31.34
CA ALA A 213 0.64 18.64 -31.72
C ALA A 213 1.20 19.41 -30.50
N ALA A 214 2.15 20.34 -30.75
CA ALA A 214 2.80 21.10 -29.66
C ALA A 214 1.79 21.86 -28.78
N ALA A 215 0.70 22.37 -29.35
CA ALA A 215 -0.36 23.04 -28.61
C ALA A 215 -1.10 22.08 -27.67
N GLU A 216 -1.36 20.86 -28.11
CA GLU A 216 -2.01 19.82 -27.30
C GLU A 216 -1.06 19.29 -26.21
N PHE A 217 0.22 19.09 -26.53
CA PHE A 217 1.26 18.77 -25.57
C PHE A 217 1.33 19.78 -24.43
N LEU A 218 1.35 21.08 -24.79
CA LEU A 218 1.41 22.15 -23.80
C LEU A 218 0.11 22.24 -22.97
N ALA A 219 -1.05 22.07 -23.60
CA ALA A 219 -2.33 22.06 -22.91
C ALA A 219 -2.45 20.88 -21.92
N ALA A 220 -2.05 19.67 -22.32
CA ALA A 220 -2.02 18.50 -21.47
C ALA A 220 -1.03 18.67 -20.31
N SER A 221 0.17 19.18 -20.56
CA SER A 221 1.18 19.46 -19.54
C SER A 221 0.73 20.53 -18.53
N ARG A 222 0.02 21.56 -18.99
CA ARG A 222 -0.60 22.56 -18.07
C ARG A 222 -1.69 21.95 -17.20
N GLY A 223 -2.41 20.96 -17.68
CA GLY A 223 -3.46 20.26 -16.94
C GLY A 223 -2.95 19.52 -15.71
N VAL A 224 -1.67 19.11 -15.70
CA VAL A 224 -1.08 18.38 -14.56
C VAL A 224 -0.51 19.31 -13.48
N ILE A 225 -0.28 20.59 -13.80
CA ILE A 225 0.31 21.55 -12.85
C ILE A 225 -0.40 21.61 -11.51
N PRO A 226 -1.75 21.63 -11.41
CA PRO A 226 -2.44 21.63 -10.13
C PRO A 226 -2.13 20.40 -9.28
N VAL A 227 -2.02 19.22 -9.91
CA VAL A 227 -1.68 17.98 -9.21
C VAL A 227 -0.26 18.06 -8.65
N LEU A 228 0.69 18.50 -9.47
CA LEU A 228 2.09 18.68 -9.05
C LEU A 228 2.24 19.71 -7.93
N LEU A 229 1.48 20.81 -7.99
CA LEU A 229 1.47 21.82 -6.93
C LEU A 229 0.91 21.27 -5.62
N ILE A 230 -0.21 20.52 -5.67
CA ILE A 230 -0.78 19.87 -4.48
C ILE A 230 0.24 18.89 -3.88
N PHE A 231 0.85 18.04 -4.72
CA PHE A 231 1.87 17.09 -4.29
C PHE A 231 3.08 17.82 -3.66
N LEU A 232 3.60 18.85 -4.33
CA LEU A 232 4.75 19.62 -3.86
C LEU A 232 4.45 20.31 -2.52
N VAL A 233 3.29 20.90 -2.36
CA VAL A 233 2.89 21.54 -1.10
C VAL A 233 2.75 20.50 0.00
N VAL A 234 2.06 19.38 -0.25
CA VAL A 234 1.82 18.35 0.77
C VAL A 234 3.11 17.62 1.13
N ILE A 235 3.73 16.97 0.17
CA ILE A 235 4.92 16.12 0.43
C ILE A 235 6.19 16.95 0.57
N GLY A 236 6.38 17.94 -0.28
CA GLY A 236 7.52 18.86 -0.18
C GLY A 236 7.52 19.64 1.14
N GLY A 237 6.35 20.07 1.62
CA GLY A 237 6.22 20.72 2.93
C GLY A 237 6.50 19.80 4.11
N ILE A 238 6.11 18.52 4.03
CA ILE A 238 6.47 17.51 5.04
C ILE A 238 8.01 17.32 5.05
N TYR A 239 8.63 17.14 3.88
CA TYR A 239 10.08 16.88 3.79
C TYR A 239 10.94 18.11 4.14
N ALA A 240 10.40 19.30 3.92
CA ALA A 240 11.03 20.55 4.37
C ALA A 240 10.83 20.83 5.87
N GLY A 241 10.12 19.96 6.61
CA GLY A 241 9.86 20.14 8.04
C GLY A 241 8.90 21.28 8.37
N LEU A 242 8.13 21.81 7.39
CA LEU A 242 7.22 22.91 7.61
C LEU A 242 6.00 22.49 8.44
N TYR A 243 5.57 21.27 8.32
CA TYR A 243 4.45 20.69 9.06
C TYR A 243 4.47 19.15 9.08
N ASN A 244 3.81 18.61 10.09
CA ASN A 244 3.62 17.17 10.24
C ASN A 244 2.62 16.61 9.21
N PRO A 245 2.53 15.28 9.04
CA PRO A 245 1.61 14.64 8.07
C PRO A 245 0.14 15.01 8.24
N THR A 246 -0.36 15.20 9.47
CA THR A 246 -1.77 15.52 9.73
C THR A 246 -2.18 16.92 9.21
N PRO A 247 -1.49 18.02 9.56
CA PRO A 247 -1.73 19.32 8.92
C PRO A 247 -1.53 19.28 7.40
N ALA A 248 -0.51 18.57 6.92
CA ALA A 248 -0.26 18.41 5.49
C ALA A 248 -1.46 17.83 4.73
N ALA A 249 -2.06 16.77 5.28
CA ALA A 249 -3.25 16.15 4.71
C ALA A 249 -4.45 17.10 4.69
N ALA A 250 -4.65 17.89 5.75
CA ALA A 250 -5.71 18.91 5.80
C ALA A 250 -5.50 20.01 4.74
N ILE A 251 -4.26 20.48 4.57
CA ILE A 251 -3.88 21.41 3.50
C ILE A 251 -4.16 20.79 2.12
N GLY A 252 -3.81 19.52 1.93
CA GLY A 252 -4.09 18.77 0.70
C GLY A 252 -5.58 18.71 0.37
N VAL A 253 -6.43 18.37 1.34
CA VAL A 253 -7.89 18.39 1.20
C VAL A 253 -8.39 19.77 0.80
N PHE A 254 -7.91 20.81 1.49
CA PHE A 254 -8.29 22.18 1.20
C PHE A 254 -7.91 22.58 -0.23
N LEU A 255 -6.68 22.30 -0.67
CA LEU A 255 -6.21 22.65 -2.02
C LEU A 255 -7.00 21.91 -3.11
N VAL A 256 -7.27 20.60 -2.93
CA VAL A 256 -8.06 19.81 -3.88
C VAL A 256 -9.50 20.33 -3.94
N ALA A 257 -10.13 20.63 -2.80
CA ALA A 257 -11.47 21.19 -2.74
C ALA A 257 -11.53 22.59 -3.37
N ALA A 258 -10.60 23.49 -3.04
CA ALA A 258 -10.53 24.83 -3.59
C ALA A 258 -10.36 24.81 -5.12
N TYR A 259 -9.48 23.95 -5.63
CA TYR A 259 -9.33 23.74 -7.08
C TYR A 259 -10.61 23.16 -7.70
N GLY A 260 -11.25 22.21 -7.02
CA GLY A 260 -12.50 21.59 -7.45
C GLY A 260 -13.62 22.61 -7.60
N PHE A 261 -13.86 23.42 -6.58
CA PHE A 261 -14.89 24.47 -6.62
C PHE A 261 -14.56 25.59 -7.61
N GLY A 262 -13.29 26.03 -7.65
CA GLY A 262 -12.88 27.19 -8.48
C GLY A 262 -12.77 26.90 -9.97
N ARG A 263 -12.36 25.68 -10.35
CA ARG A 263 -11.99 25.37 -11.75
C ARG A 263 -12.68 24.14 -12.35
N ARG A 264 -13.22 23.23 -11.52
CA ARG A 264 -13.74 21.93 -11.98
C ARG A 264 -15.24 21.75 -11.75
N GLY A 265 -15.91 22.77 -11.20
CA GLY A 265 -17.35 22.76 -10.98
C GLY A 265 -17.80 21.71 -9.95
N LEU A 266 -16.94 21.40 -8.97
CA LEU A 266 -17.29 20.53 -7.84
C LEU A 266 -18.55 21.07 -7.16
N ARG A 267 -19.54 20.21 -6.96
CA ARG A 267 -20.80 20.58 -6.32
C ARG A 267 -20.76 20.22 -4.84
N VAL A 268 -21.52 20.95 -4.01
CA VAL A 268 -21.65 20.64 -2.57
C VAL A 268 -22.16 19.20 -2.34
N ARG A 269 -23.00 18.71 -3.22
CA ARG A 269 -23.49 17.32 -3.18
C ARG A 269 -22.32 16.32 -3.34
N GLU A 270 -21.43 16.55 -4.29
CA GLU A 270 -20.27 15.68 -4.54
C GLU A 270 -19.26 15.73 -3.37
N LEU A 271 -19.08 16.90 -2.76
CA LEU A 271 -18.30 17.03 -1.53
C LEU A 271 -18.94 16.21 -0.38
N ARG A 272 -20.25 16.32 -0.19
CA ARG A 272 -20.97 15.54 0.83
C ARG A 272 -20.83 14.04 0.59
N GLU A 273 -20.97 13.58 -0.64
CA GLU A 273 -20.78 12.17 -1.01
C GLU A 273 -19.33 11.70 -0.72
N ALA A 274 -18.31 12.52 -1.05
CA ALA A 274 -16.92 12.23 -0.73
C ALA A 274 -16.69 12.12 0.79
N ILE A 275 -17.28 13.01 1.58
CA ILE A 275 -17.21 12.96 3.05
C ILE A 275 -17.86 11.69 3.60
N LEU A 276 -19.03 11.30 3.09
CA LEU A 276 -19.73 10.08 3.53
C LEU A 276 -18.96 8.80 3.17
N GLU A 277 -18.38 8.73 1.96
CA GLU A 277 -17.49 7.62 1.58
C GLU A 277 -16.24 7.57 2.47
N THR A 278 -15.64 8.73 2.74
CA THR A 278 -14.49 8.83 3.63
C THR A 278 -14.83 8.38 5.05
N ALA A 279 -15.98 8.79 5.57
CA ALA A 279 -16.44 8.36 6.89
C ALA A 279 -16.63 6.84 6.97
N GLY A 280 -17.22 6.23 5.92
CA GLY A 280 -17.38 4.77 5.84
C GLY A 280 -16.02 4.05 5.79
N THR A 281 -15.13 4.48 4.91
CA THR A 281 -13.78 3.89 4.76
C THR A 281 -12.95 4.05 6.03
N SER A 282 -12.94 5.25 6.61
CA SER A 282 -12.19 5.53 7.85
C SER A 282 -12.75 4.76 9.03
N GLY A 283 -14.09 4.67 9.14
CA GLY A 283 -14.75 3.86 10.16
C GLY A 283 -14.36 2.38 10.07
N MET A 284 -14.29 1.83 8.85
CA MET A 284 -13.80 0.47 8.62
C MET A 284 -12.34 0.32 9.05
N ILE A 285 -11.46 1.24 8.67
CA ILE A 285 -10.04 1.22 9.04
C ILE A 285 -9.88 1.26 10.56
N TYR A 286 -10.60 2.15 11.25
CA TYR A 286 -10.55 2.25 12.71
C TYR A 286 -11.08 1.00 13.40
N LEU A 287 -12.12 0.38 12.84
CA LEU A 287 -12.64 -0.87 13.38
C LEU A 287 -11.64 -2.02 13.23
N ILE A 288 -10.91 -2.07 12.09
CA ILE A 288 -9.84 -3.06 11.88
C ILE A 288 -8.69 -2.81 12.87
N LEU A 289 -8.26 -1.56 13.05
CA LEU A 289 -7.23 -1.20 14.03
C LEU A 289 -7.62 -1.62 15.45
N PHE A 290 -8.86 -1.36 15.85
CA PHE A 290 -9.38 -1.76 17.15
C PHE A 290 -9.40 -3.29 17.32
N GLY A 291 -9.84 -4.02 16.29
CA GLY A 291 -9.81 -5.48 16.27
C GLY A 291 -8.39 -6.04 16.35
N ALA A 292 -7.45 -5.41 15.65
CA ALA A 292 -6.04 -5.80 15.65
C ALA A 292 -5.40 -5.63 17.04
N GLU A 293 -5.72 -4.55 17.77
CA GLU A 293 -5.22 -4.35 19.14
C GLU A 293 -5.80 -5.39 20.12
N ILE A 294 -7.09 -5.73 20.01
CA ILE A 294 -7.68 -6.80 20.84
C ILE A 294 -7.00 -8.14 20.54
N LEU A 295 -6.78 -8.45 19.26
CA LEU A 295 -6.08 -9.66 18.84
C LEU A 295 -4.62 -9.67 19.34
N LYS A 296 -3.90 -8.55 19.22
CA LYS A 296 -2.52 -8.38 19.72
C LYS A 296 -2.42 -8.66 21.23
N ILE A 297 -3.35 -8.14 22.03
CA ILE A 297 -3.41 -8.42 23.47
C ILE A 297 -3.63 -9.92 23.74
N PHE A 298 -4.55 -10.57 23.01
CA PHE A 298 -4.76 -12.01 23.13
C PHE A 298 -3.48 -12.80 22.82
N MET A 299 -2.85 -12.51 21.68
CA MET A 299 -1.65 -13.22 21.23
C MET A 299 -0.46 -13.02 22.16
N SER A 300 -0.28 -11.79 22.68
CA SER A 300 0.74 -11.49 23.68
C SER A 300 0.51 -12.27 24.98
N ARG A 301 -0.74 -12.35 25.46
CA ARG A 301 -1.10 -13.16 26.64
C ARG A 301 -0.96 -14.66 26.41
N ALA A 302 -1.17 -15.12 25.18
CA ALA A 302 -0.92 -16.49 24.77
C ALA A 302 0.58 -16.81 24.68
N GLY A 303 1.47 -15.82 24.69
CA GLY A 303 2.91 -15.97 24.55
C GLY A 303 3.34 -16.38 23.12
N LEU A 304 2.47 -16.16 22.11
CA LEU A 304 2.77 -16.56 20.74
C LEU A 304 3.94 -15.80 20.12
N PRO A 305 4.06 -14.47 20.26
CA PRO A 305 5.21 -13.76 19.69
C PRO A 305 6.53 -14.26 20.26
N GLN A 306 6.57 -14.52 21.58
CA GLN A 306 7.76 -15.05 22.26
C GLN A 306 8.09 -16.46 21.80
N ALA A 307 7.09 -17.35 21.75
CA ALA A 307 7.28 -18.72 21.28
C ALA A 307 7.75 -18.77 19.82
N ALA A 308 7.29 -17.85 18.97
CA ALA A 308 7.75 -17.73 17.60
C ALA A 308 9.19 -17.21 17.50
N ALA A 309 9.57 -16.25 18.33
CA ALA A 309 10.93 -15.73 18.43
C ALA A 309 11.90 -16.82 18.96
N ASP A 310 11.53 -17.50 20.05
CA ASP A 310 12.31 -18.61 20.63
C ASP A 310 12.51 -19.74 19.60
N TRP A 311 11.46 -20.10 18.87
CA TRP A 311 11.55 -21.07 17.79
C TRP A 311 12.49 -20.60 16.68
N ALA A 312 12.41 -19.35 16.28
CA ALA A 312 13.26 -18.77 15.25
C ALA A 312 14.73 -18.80 15.67
N LEU A 313 15.05 -18.41 16.90
CA LEU A 313 16.41 -18.48 17.46
C LEU A 313 16.90 -19.94 17.59
N ALA A 314 16.06 -20.84 18.13
CA ALA A 314 16.39 -22.25 18.30
C ALA A 314 16.58 -22.99 16.96
N SER A 315 15.96 -22.52 15.88
CA SER A 315 16.08 -23.12 14.55
C SER A 315 17.48 -23.00 13.95
N GLY A 316 18.30 -22.08 14.45
CA GLY A 316 19.63 -21.75 13.91
C GLY A 316 19.61 -21.21 12.48
N MET A 317 18.45 -20.81 11.97
CA MET A 317 18.33 -20.24 10.62
C MET A 317 18.95 -18.84 10.58
N PRO A 318 19.66 -18.48 9.48
CA PRO A 318 20.15 -17.13 9.31
C PRO A 318 18.98 -16.13 9.36
N PRO A 319 19.15 -14.97 10.03
CA PRO A 319 18.08 -13.94 10.13
C PRO A 319 17.50 -13.52 8.78
N MET A 320 18.33 -13.42 7.75
CA MET A 320 17.89 -13.08 6.39
C MET A 320 16.96 -14.15 5.78
N LEU A 321 17.23 -15.43 6.04
CA LEU A 321 16.36 -16.53 5.58
C LEU A 321 15.01 -16.46 6.28
N MET A 322 14.99 -16.20 7.58
CA MET A 322 13.75 -16.03 8.33
C MET A 322 12.95 -14.84 7.80
N LEU A 323 13.59 -13.70 7.53
CA LEU A 323 12.93 -12.55 6.91
C LEU A 323 12.29 -12.93 5.56
N VAL A 324 13.01 -13.64 4.69
CA VAL A 324 12.48 -14.08 3.40
C VAL A 324 11.28 -15.00 3.58
N LEU A 325 11.30 -15.91 4.54
CA LEU A 325 10.15 -16.79 4.84
C LEU A 325 8.94 -15.99 5.32
N LEU A 326 9.13 -14.99 6.18
CA LEU A 326 8.06 -14.09 6.62
C LEU A 326 7.50 -13.27 5.45
N LEU A 327 8.35 -12.77 4.55
CA LEU A 327 7.91 -12.07 3.34
C LEU A 327 7.12 -13.00 2.39
N LEU A 328 7.53 -14.25 2.23
CA LEU A 328 6.77 -15.24 1.45
C LEU A 328 5.41 -15.55 2.08
N ALA A 329 5.35 -15.62 3.41
CA ALA A 329 4.06 -15.74 4.11
C ALA A 329 3.16 -14.52 3.86
N LEU A 330 3.74 -13.31 3.82
CA LEU A 330 3.01 -12.10 3.43
C LEU A 330 2.49 -12.17 2.00
N VAL A 331 3.26 -12.66 1.01
CA VAL A 331 2.76 -12.86 -0.36
C VAL A 331 1.56 -13.80 -0.37
N ALA A 332 1.68 -14.93 0.33
CA ALA A 332 0.61 -15.92 0.38
C ALA A 332 -0.68 -15.36 0.99
N LEU A 333 -0.58 -14.58 2.08
CA LEU A 333 -1.71 -13.88 2.67
C LEU A 333 -2.25 -12.79 1.74
N GLY A 334 -1.38 -12.02 1.07
CA GLY A 334 -1.74 -10.95 0.14
C GLY A 334 -2.50 -11.42 -1.09
N CYS A 335 -2.35 -12.68 -1.48
CA CYS A 335 -3.21 -13.27 -2.51
C CYS A 335 -4.70 -13.31 -2.12
N LEU A 336 -5.03 -13.26 -0.82
CA LEU A 336 -6.39 -13.49 -0.30
C LEU A 336 -7.03 -12.25 0.33
N MET A 337 -6.21 -11.26 0.74
CA MET A 337 -6.64 -10.13 1.55
C MET A 337 -6.16 -8.81 0.95
N ASP A 338 -6.80 -7.70 1.34
CA ASP A 338 -6.33 -6.36 0.99
C ASP A 338 -5.09 -5.96 1.81
N SER A 339 -4.33 -5.00 1.29
CA SER A 339 -3.05 -4.55 1.84
C SER A 339 -3.15 -4.10 3.30
N LEU A 340 -4.19 -3.33 3.62
CA LEU A 340 -4.35 -2.77 4.96
C LEU A 340 -4.62 -3.87 5.99
N SER A 341 -5.57 -4.76 5.68
CA SER A 341 -5.93 -5.89 6.54
C SER A 341 -4.75 -6.80 6.81
N MET A 342 -3.92 -7.00 5.79
CA MET A 342 -2.75 -7.87 5.88
C MET A 342 -1.64 -7.28 6.76
N ILE A 343 -1.32 -6.00 6.59
CA ILE A 343 -0.35 -5.30 7.45
C ILE A 343 -0.81 -5.34 8.92
N LEU A 344 -2.09 -5.04 9.17
CA LEU A 344 -2.68 -5.06 10.50
C LEU A 344 -2.67 -6.44 11.17
N LEU A 345 -2.83 -7.49 10.36
CA LEU A 345 -2.81 -8.86 10.85
C LEU A 345 -1.38 -9.36 11.09
N ALA A 346 -0.49 -9.19 10.12
CA ALA A 346 0.80 -9.89 10.11
C ALA A 346 1.91 -9.14 10.87
N VAL A 347 1.97 -7.82 10.75
CA VAL A 347 3.08 -7.03 11.33
C VAL A 347 3.20 -7.19 12.84
N PRO A 348 2.12 -7.18 13.64
CA PRO A 348 2.21 -7.38 15.09
C PRO A 348 2.84 -8.72 15.50
N PHE A 349 2.83 -9.73 14.61
CA PHE A 349 3.46 -11.03 14.86
C PHE A 349 4.88 -11.11 14.32
N PHE A 350 5.12 -10.53 13.16
CA PHE A 350 6.41 -10.63 12.46
C PHE A 350 7.45 -9.69 13.06
N TRP A 351 7.02 -8.51 13.48
CA TRP A 351 7.91 -7.49 14.01
C TRP A 351 8.67 -7.95 15.27
N PRO A 352 8.02 -8.52 16.32
CA PRO A 352 8.75 -9.02 17.49
C PRO A 352 9.79 -10.09 17.14
N VAL A 353 9.49 -11.00 16.21
CA VAL A 353 10.44 -12.03 15.77
C VAL A 353 11.69 -11.40 15.13
N LEU A 354 11.52 -10.37 14.29
CA LEU A 354 12.64 -9.68 13.65
C LEU A 354 13.49 -8.90 14.66
N VAL A 355 12.85 -8.28 15.67
CA VAL A 355 13.56 -7.59 16.74
C VAL A 355 14.44 -8.55 17.53
N GLU A 356 13.92 -9.71 17.93
CA GLU A 356 14.69 -10.72 18.64
C GLU A 356 15.82 -11.29 17.79
N LEU A 357 15.61 -11.53 16.51
CA LEU A 357 16.66 -11.96 15.57
C LEU A 357 17.74 -10.89 15.36
N ASN A 358 17.42 -9.60 15.55
CA ASN A 358 18.37 -8.50 15.45
C ASN A 358 19.16 -8.23 16.75
N GLY A 359 19.00 -9.08 17.76
CA GLY A 359 19.70 -8.99 19.04
C GLY A 359 18.83 -8.52 20.20
N GLY A 360 17.54 -8.27 19.96
CA GLY A 360 16.57 -7.79 20.97
C GLY A 360 16.76 -6.31 21.31
N ALA A 361 15.66 -5.59 21.50
CA ALA A 361 15.66 -4.14 21.75
C ALA A 361 16.35 -3.71 23.09
N TYR A 362 16.56 -4.67 24.00
CA TYR A 362 17.02 -4.37 25.39
C TYR A 362 18.35 -4.99 25.75
N GLN A 363 19.04 -5.70 24.85
CA GLN A 363 20.21 -6.52 25.22
C GLN A 363 21.57 -5.94 24.78
N GLY A 364 21.61 -4.73 24.22
CA GLY A 364 22.86 -4.11 23.77
C GLY A 364 23.50 -4.80 22.54
N ALA A 365 22.84 -5.79 21.96
CA ALA A 365 23.24 -6.52 20.75
C ALA A 365 22.47 -6.04 19.51
N ASP A 366 21.96 -4.81 19.53
CA ASP A 366 21.24 -4.19 18.42
C ASP A 366 22.08 -4.22 17.14
N GLY A 367 21.50 -4.75 16.08
CA GLY A 367 22.18 -4.91 14.80
C GLY A 367 22.89 -6.24 14.58
N ALA A 368 22.90 -7.15 15.54
CA ALA A 368 23.64 -8.41 15.43
C ALA A 368 23.11 -9.32 14.30
N GLY A 369 21.81 -9.26 14.00
CA GLY A 369 21.18 -10.14 13.01
C GLY A 369 21.20 -9.60 11.59
N PHE A 370 20.95 -8.30 11.41
CA PHE A 370 20.77 -7.68 10.10
C PHE A 370 21.82 -6.62 9.78
N ALA A 371 22.82 -6.43 10.64
CA ALA A 371 23.87 -5.40 10.53
C ALA A 371 23.32 -3.97 10.41
N MET A 372 22.16 -3.71 11.04
CA MET A 372 21.52 -2.39 11.10
C MET A 372 20.81 -2.19 12.43
N SER A 373 20.59 -0.93 12.82
CA SER A 373 19.84 -0.61 14.03
C SER A 373 18.40 -1.14 13.96
N THR A 374 17.77 -1.35 15.11
CA THR A 374 16.35 -1.73 15.16
C THR A 374 15.45 -0.66 14.55
N GLU A 375 15.82 0.63 14.63
CA GLU A 375 15.09 1.70 13.95
C GLU A 375 15.21 1.61 12.42
N ASP A 376 16.40 1.35 11.88
CA ASP A 376 16.58 1.13 10.44
C ASP A 376 15.88 -0.14 9.97
N LEU A 377 15.94 -1.22 10.76
CA LEU A 377 15.22 -2.46 10.49
C LEU A 377 13.71 -2.23 10.41
N LYS A 378 13.16 -1.41 11.32
CA LYS A 378 11.75 -1.02 11.35
C LYS A 378 11.31 -0.37 10.02
N ILE A 379 12.14 0.55 9.52
CA ILE A 379 11.88 1.26 8.27
C ILE A 379 12.04 0.32 7.07
N TRP A 380 13.16 -0.40 6.99
CA TRP A 380 13.48 -1.30 5.88
C TRP A 380 12.47 -2.45 5.76
N PHE A 381 12.13 -3.10 6.88
CA PHE A 381 11.08 -4.14 6.90
C PHE A 381 9.73 -3.59 6.47
N GLY A 382 9.36 -2.37 6.90
CA GLY A 382 8.11 -1.73 6.50
C GLY A 382 7.98 -1.54 4.99
N ILE A 383 9.06 -1.09 4.35
CA ILE A 383 9.10 -0.94 2.89
C ILE A 383 9.01 -2.31 2.21
N LEU A 384 9.75 -3.31 2.67
CA LEU A 384 9.68 -4.68 2.13
C LEU A 384 8.30 -5.29 2.31
N ALA A 385 7.72 -5.19 3.51
CA ALA A 385 6.38 -5.69 3.80
C ALA A 385 5.34 -5.05 2.88
N LEU A 386 5.39 -3.72 2.71
CA LEU A 386 4.48 -3.01 1.82
C LEU A 386 4.58 -3.50 0.37
N ILE A 387 5.80 -3.62 -0.16
CA ILE A 387 6.03 -4.07 -1.53
C ILE A 387 5.51 -5.50 -1.74
N VAL A 388 5.78 -6.37 -0.79
CA VAL A 388 5.41 -7.78 -0.86
C VAL A 388 3.90 -7.98 -0.71
N VAL A 389 3.25 -7.16 0.12
CA VAL A 389 1.79 -7.11 0.22
C VAL A 389 1.15 -6.72 -1.11
N GLU A 390 1.68 -5.67 -1.74
CA GLU A 390 1.20 -5.21 -3.04
C GLU A 390 1.45 -6.24 -4.16
N LEU A 391 2.57 -6.95 -4.10
CA LEU A 391 2.86 -8.07 -4.98
C LEU A 391 1.78 -9.16 -4.86
N GLY A 392 1.28 -9.44 -3.65
CA GLY A 392 0.17 -10.37 -3.42
C GLY A 392 -1.11 -9.96 -4.17
N LEU A 393 -1.40 -8.65 -4.27
CA LEU A 393 -2.60 -8.14 -4.97
C LEU A 393 -2.60 -8.37 -6.48
N ILE A 394 -1.48 -8.70 -7.07
CA ILE A 394 -1.36 -9.03 -8.50
C ILE A 394 -0.97 -10.49 -8.75
N THR A 395 -0.77 -11.26 -7.67
CA THR A 395 -0.34 -12.66 -7.74
C THR A 395 -1.56 -13.61 -7.72
N PRO A 396 -1.59 -14.68 -8.56
CA PRO A 396 -2.60 -15.74 -8.43
C PRO A 396 -2.57 -16.37 -7.02
N PRO A 397 -3.69 -16.89 -6.50
CA PRO A 397 -4.93 -17.27 -7.20
C PRO A 397 -5.98 -16.17 -7.31
N VAL A 398 -6.01 -15.17 -6.42
CA VAL A 398 -7.06 -14.14 -6.46
C VAL A 398 -6.58 -12.87 -7.15
N GLY A 399 -5.55 -12.20 -6.62
CA GLY A 399 -5.00 -10.99 -7.20
C GLY A 399 -6.04 -9.86 -7.28
N LEU A 400 -6.34 -9.18 -6.17
CA LEU A 400 -7.46 -8.21 -6.10
C LEU A 400 -7.37 -7.11 -7.17
N ASN A 401 -6.18 -6.59 -7.48
CA ASN A 401 -6.02 -5.60 -8.55
C ASN A 401 -6.35 -6.19 -9.94
N VAL A 402 -5.94 -7.45 -10.19
CA VAL A 402 -6.28 -8.17 -11.42
C VAL A 402 -7.79 -8.36 -11.52
N PHE A 403 -8.44 -8.72 -10.41
CA PHE A 403 -9.88 -8.89 -10.35
C PHE A 403 -10.62 -7.57 -10.65
N VAL A 404 -10.19 -6.46 -10.05
CA VAL A 404 -10.77 -5.13 -10.29
C VAL A 404 -10.63 -4.72 -11.76
N ILE A 405 -9.47 -4.90 -12.36
CA ILE A 405 -9.28 -4.57 -13.77
C ILE A 405 -10.07 -5.50 -14.69
N SER A 406 -10.12 -6.80 -14.40
CA SER A 406 -10.95 -7.75 -15.16
C SER A 406 -12.44 -7.41 -15.10
N SER A 407 -12.95 -6.89 -13.99
CA SER A 407 -14.35 -6.46 -13.87
C SER A 407 -14.69 -5.21 -14.71
N ILE A 408 -13.67 -4.41 -15.07
CA ILE A 408 -13.80 -3.24 -15.94
C ILE A 408 -13.59 -3.65 -17.43
N ALA A 409 -12.74 -4.64 -17.65
CA ALA A 409 -12.36 -5.14 -18.97
C ALA A 409 -13.15 -6.41 -19.33
N GLU A 410 -14.48 -6.32 -19.43
CA GLU A 410 -15.37 -7.46 -19.63
C GLU A 410 -15.07 -8.27 -20.93
N ASP A 411 -14.44 -7.64 -21.92
CA ASP A 411 -14.04 -8.24 -23.19
C ASP A 411 -12.70 -9.00 -23.14
N VAL A 412 -11.93 -8.88 -22.02
CA VAL A 412 -10.65 -9.53 -21.86
C VAL A 412 -10.78 -10.64 -20.80
N PRO A 413 -10.52 -11.91 -21.19
CA PRO A 413 -10.55 -13.00 -20.23
C PRO A 413 -9.56 -12.76 -19.07
N MET A 414 -9.98 -13.05 -17.84
CA MET A 414 -9.16 -12.88 -16.65
C MET A 414 -7.79 -13.59 -16.72
N ARG A 415 -7.75 -14.75 -17.43
CA ARG A 415 -6.52 -15.48 -17.70
C ARG A 415 -5.51 -14.62 -18.48
N ASP A 416 -5.97 -13.83 -19.43
CA ASP A 416 -5.10 -12.97 -20.24
C ASP A 416 -4.61 -11.76 -19.44
N THR A 417 -5.43 -11.25 -18.52
CA THR A 417 -4.99 -10.24 -17.55
C THR A 417 -3.87 -10.79 -16.64
N PHE A 418 -4.02 -12.00 -16.12
CA PHE A 418 -2.94 -12.66 -15.35
C PHE A 418 -1.67 -12.86 -16.18
N ARG A 419 -1.79 -13.30 -17.45
CA ARG A 419 -0.63 -13.40 -18.35
C ARG A 419 0.05 -12.05 -18.57
N GLY A 420 -0.75 -11.00 -18.72
CA GLY A 420 -0.25 -9.63 -18.88
C GLY A 420 0.48 -9.09 -17.64
N VAL A 421 0.11 -9.54 -16.46
CA VAL A 421 0.75 -9.13 -15.18
C VAL A 421 2.06 -9.88 -14.92
N MET A 422 2.25 -11.11 -15.44
CA MET A 422 3.44 -11.92 -15.10
C MET A 422 4.79 -11.21 -15.33
N PRO A 423 5.03 -10.44 -16.40
CA PRO A 423 6.28 -9.70 -16.57
C PRO A 423 6.48 -8.62 -15.49
N PHE A 424 5.39 -7.96 -15.04
CA PHE A 424 5.43 -6.98 -13.97
C PHE A 424 5.67 -7.63 -12.61
N LEU A 425 5.14 -8.83 -12.39
CA LEU A 425 5.42 -9.65 -11.21
C LEU A 425 6.92 -9.98 -11.13
N ALA A 426 7.55 -10.34 -12.25
CA ALA A 426 8.99 -10.56 -12.30
C ALA A 426 9.78 -9.29 -11.98
N ALA A 427 9.34 -8.12 -12.45
CA ALA A 427 9.94 -6.84 -12.12
C ALA A 427 9.81 -6.51 -10.61
N GLU A 428 8.67 -6.82 -9.99
CA GLU A 428 8.46 -6.67 -8.56
C GLU A 428 9.36 -7.59 -7.73
N LEU A 429 9.51 -8.85 -8.14
CA LEU A 429 10.42 -9.80 -7.48
C LEU A 429 11.88 -9.31 -7.59
N LEU A 430 12.26 -8.77 -8.75
CA LEU A 430 13.58 -8.15 -8.91
C LEU A 430 13.74 -6.96 -7.96
N ARG A 431 12.72 -6.11 -7.83
CA ARG A 431 12.74 -4.97 -6.91
C ARG A 431 12.88 -5.41 -5.45
N VAL A 432 12.11 -6.43 -5.02
CA VAL A 432 12.25 -7.01 -3.68
C VAL A 432 13.68 -7.51 -3.46
N GLY A 433 14.25 -8.25 -4.43
CA GLY A 433 15.64 -8.72 -4.37
C GLY A 433 16.67 -7.59 -4.28
N LEU A 434 16.46 -6.50 -5.02
CA LEU A 434 17.34 -5.31 -4.96
C LEU A 434 17.28 -4.63 -3.59
N ILE A 435 16.10 -4.47 -2.98
CA ILE A 435 15.96 -3.82 -1.68
C ILE A 435 16.45 -4.74 -0.55
N LEU A 436 16.28 -6.07 -0.69
CA LEU A 436 16.86 -7.04 0.24
C LEU A 436 18.40 -7.00 0.21
N GLY A 437 18.99 -6.95 -0.99
CA GLY A 437 20.45 -6.91 -1.15
C GLY A 437 21.08 -5.53 -0.92
N LEU A 438 20.30 -4.46 -1.08
CA LEU A 438 20.73 -3.06 -0.96
C LEU A 438 19.77 -2.26 -0.08
N PRO A 439 19.80 -2.41 1.26
CA PRO A 439 18.93 -1.69 2.19
C PRO A 439 19.01 -0.16 2.03
N ALA A 440 20.12 0.35 1.53
CA ALA A 440 20.32 1.76 1.22
C ALA A 440 19.25 2.33 0.27
N LEU A 441 18.63 1.52 -0.59
CA LEU A 441 17.51 1.98 -1.45
C LEU A 441 16.31 2.47 -0.65
N ALA A 442 16.11 1.96 0.56
CA ALA A 442 15.06 2.44 1.47
C ALA A 442 15.61 3.41 2.52
N LEU A 443 16.85 3.24 2.98
CA LEU A 443 17.39 3.96 4.13
C LEU A 443 18.20 5.22 3.76
N TRP A 444 18.63 5.38 2.50
CA TRP A 444 19.50 6.49 2.10
C TRP A 444 18.81 7.86 2.27
N LEU A 445 17.59 8.03 1.77
CA LEU A 445 16.89 9.32 1.84
C LEU A 445 16.53 9.72 3.29
N PRO A 446 16.01 8.81 4.13
CA PRO A 446 15.86 9.08 5.57
C PRO A 446 17.16 9.49 6.26
N GLY A 447 18.26 8.80 5.95
CA GLY A 447 19.56 9.11 6.52
C GLY A 447 20.16 10.47 6.11
N GLN A 448 19.71 11.05 4.97
CA GLN A 448 20.18 12.37 4.51
C GLN A 448 19.29 13.53 5.03
N LEU A 449 17.99 13.30 5.18
CA LEU A 449 17.00 14.35 5.50
C LEU A 449 16.39 14.20 6.90
N GLY A 450 16.55 13.04 7.54
CA GLY A 450 15.93 12.70 8.82
C GLY A 450 16.82 12.96 10.05
N GLY A 451 17.96 13.66 9.88
CA GLY A 451 18.88 14.03 10.97
C GLY A 451 18.45 15.27 11.73
#